data_991ffa6cb2ecbd4b46c89ed779799415
#
_entry.id   991ffa6cb2ecbd4b46c89ed779799415
#
_cell.length_a   1.000
_cell.length_b   1.000
_cell.length_c   1.000
_cell.angle_alpha   90.00
_cell.angle_beta   90.00
_cell.angle_gamma   90.00
#
_symmetry.space_group_name_H-M   'P 1'
#
loop_
_entity.id
_entity.type
_entity.pdbx_description
1 polymer ?
#
loop_
_entity_poly.entity_id
_entity_poly.type
_entity_poly.pdbx_seq_one_letter_code
_entity_poly.pdbx_strand_id
1 'polypeptide(L)'
;MDEGVRDYIDAIAPEQRPLFDRLHRIVLAEHPDAEVALSYGMPAYRVGGRRLNLGAWKHGVSVYGWRADRDGGFVARHPGLSSGKGTIRIRVKDAERISDEELRALLGGALEP
;
A
#
# COMPACT_ATOMS: atom_id res chain seq x y z
N MET A 1 4.87 11.89 -11.95
CA MET A 1 5.17 10.54 -11.47
C MET A 1 6.17 9.90 -12.42
N ASP A 2 7.09 9.15 -11.89
CA ASP A 2 8.16 8.46 -12.61
C ASP A 2 7.61 7.52 -13.69
N GLU A 3 8.26 7.49 -14.86
CA GLU A 3 7.83 6.66 -15.98
C GLU A 3 7.84 5.17 -15.64
N GLY A 4 8.83 4.71 -14.88
CA GLY A 4 8.89 3.31 -14.44
C GLY A 4 7.70 2.94 -13.56
N VAL A 5 7.25 3.87 -12.72
CA VAL A 5 6.06 3.65 -11.89
C VAL A 5 4.81 3.54 -12.77
N ARG A 6 4.68 4.41 -13.77
CA ARG A 6 3.55 4.34 -14.71
C ARG A 6 3.52 3.01 -15.44
N ASP A 7 4.69 2.57 -15.94
CA ASP A 7 4.79 1.30 -16.63
C ASP A 7 4.40 0.14 -15.73
N TYR A 8 4.84 0.19 -14.46
CA TYR A 8 4.46 -0.82 -13.48
C TYR A 8 2.95 -0.88 -13.30
N ILE A 9 2.32 0.29 -13.07
CA ILE A 9 0.89 0.36 -12.83
C ILE A 9 0.10 -0.10 -14.06
N ASP A 10 0.53 0.31 -15.25
CA ASP A 10 -0.15 -0.06 -16.49
C ASP A 10 -0.05 -1.57 -16.77
N ALA A 11 0.97 -2.24 -16.23
CA ALA A 11 1.15 -3.68 -16.41
C ALA A 11 0.39 -4.52 -15.39
N ILE A 12 -0.25 -3.89 -14.38
CA ILE A 12 -1.01 -4.63 -13.38
C ILE A 12 -2.25 -5.27 -14.03
N ALA A 13 -2.47 -6.55 -13.71
CA ALA A 13 -3.62 -7.28 -14.26
C ALA A 13 -4.94 -6.59 -13.89
N PRO A 14 -5.95 -6.64 -14.77
CA PRO A 14 -7.24 -5.98 -14.51
C PRO A 14 -7.90 -6.39 -13.20
N GLU A 15 -7.65 -7.61 -12.74
CA GLU A 15 -8.25 -8.10 -11.48
C GLU A 15 -7.71 -7.38 -10.26
N GLN A 16 -6.44 -6.94 -10.26
CA GLN A 16 -5.82 -6.26 -9.14
C GLN A 16 -5.75 -4.76 -9.31
N ARG A 17 -5.95 -4.26 -10.52
CA ARG A 17 -5.77 -2.84 -10.82
C ARG A 17 -6.65 -1.92 -9.94
N PRO A 18 -7.95 -2.21 -9.75
CA PRO A 18 -8.79 -1.34 -8.92
C PRO A 18 -8.30 -1.26 -7.47
N LEU A 19 -7.87 -2.37 -6.90
CA LEU A 19 -7.33 -2.37 -5.54
C LEU A 19 -6.04 -1.57 -5.47
N PHE A 20 -5.12 -1.78 -6.42
CA PHE A 20 -3.88 -1.01 -6.44
C PHE A 20 -4.16 0.49 -6.56
N ASP A 21 -5.03 0.89 -7.46
CA ASP A 21 -5.38 2.30 -7.66
C ASP A 21 -5.99 2.91 -6.40
N ARG A 22 -6.81 2.13 -5.68
CA ARG A 22 -7.40 2.57 -4.42
C ARG A 22 -6.33 2.88 -3.38
N LEU A 23 -5.39 1.95 -3.17
CA LEU A 23 -4.31 2.14 -2.22
C LEU A 23 -3.39 3.29 -2.61
N HIS A 24 -3.04 3.37 -3.89
CA HIS A 24 -2.23 4.44 -4.44
C HIS A 24 -2.86 5.82 -4.17
N ARG A 25 -4.16 5.96 -4.47
CA ARG A 25 -4.87 7.22 -4.24
C ARG A 25 -4.89 7.61 -2.76
N ILE A 26 -5.08 6.61 -1.89
CA ILE A 26 -5.12 6.88 -0.45
C ILE A 26 -3.77 7.38 0.04
N VAL A 27 -2.67 6.75 -0.37
CA VAL A 27 -1.33 7.20 0.04
C VAL A 27 -1.11 8.65 -0.39
N LEU A 28 -1.43 8.98 -1.64
CA LEU A 28 -1.18 10.32 -2.16
C LEU A 28 -2.16 11.36 -1.63
N ALA A 29 -3.36 10.94 -1.20
CA ALA A 29 -4.28 11.85 -0.52
C ALA A 29 -3.78 12.21 0.88
N GLU A 30 -3.20 11.23 1.60
CA GLU A 30 -2.65 11.47 2.94
C GLU A 30 -1.31 12.20 2.89
N HIS A 31 -0.51 11.94 1.86
CA HIS A 31 0.81 12.54 1.68
C HIS A 31 0.98 13.02 0.24
N PRO A 32 0.38 14.18 -0.11
CA PRO A 32 0.43 14.67 -1.50
C PRO A 32 1.83 14.97 -2.02
N ASP A 33 2.77 15.23 -1.12
CA ASP A 33 4.16 15.55 -1.46
C ASP A 33 5.09 14.33 -1.49
N ALA A 34 4.52 13.13 -1.33
CA ALA A 34 5.33 11.91 -1.36
C ALA A 34 6.01 11.74 -2.71
N GLU A 35 7.27 11.37 -2.69
CA GLU A 35 7.99 10.97 -3.89
C GLU A 35 7.63 9.55 -4.22
N VAL A 36 7.33 9.28 -5.50
CA VAL A 36 6.98 7.94 -5.96
C VAL A 36 7.98 7.50 -7.01
N ALA A 37 8.69 6.42 -6.74
CA ALA A 37 9.66 5.84 -7.66
C ALA A 37 9.75 4.34 -7.43
N LEU A 38 10.28 3.59 -8.39
CA LEU A 38 10.47 2.16 -8.21
C LEU A 38 11.59 1.87 -7.20
N SER A 39 11.34 0.91 -6.33
CA SER A 39 12.33 0.39 -5.40
C SER A 39 11.99 -1.09 -5.17
N TYR A 40 12.96 -1.96 -5.27
CA TYR A 40 12.74 -3.41 -5.24
C TYR A 40 11.73 -3.87 -6.30
N GLY A 41 11.73 -3.20 -7.46
CA GLY A 41 10.85 -3.56 -8.58
C GLY A 41 9.39 -3.21 -8.40
N MET A 42 9.04 -2.37 -7.41
CA MET A 42 7.65 -1.98 -7.16
C MET A 42 7.58 -0.50 -6.75
N PRO A 43 6.41 0.14 -6.85
CA PRO A 43 6.27 1.53 -6.43
C PRO A 43 6.60 1.72 -4.95
N ALA A 44 7.45 2.69 -4.68
CA ALA A 44 7.82 3.11 -3.34
C ALA A 44 7.40 4.56 -3.15
N TYR A 45 6.79 4.83 -2.01
CA TYR A 45 6.31 6.16 -1.63
C TYR A 45 7.17 6.64 -0.49
N ARG A 46 7.81 7.79 -0.65
CA ARG A 46 8.76 8.32 0.33
C ARG A 46 8.36 9.68 0.85
N VAL A 47 8.40 9.81 2.17
CA VAL A 47 8.21 11.09 2.85
C VAL A 47 9.31 11.20 3.89
N GLY A 48 10.26 12.12 3.69
CA GLY A 48 11.42 12.23 4.56
C GLY A 48 12.22 10.94 4.54
N GLY A 49 12.53 10.40 5.69
CA GLY A 49 13.26 9.13 5.82
C GLY A 49 12.38 7.89 5.83
N ARG A 50 11.08 8.03 5.58
CA ARG A 50 10.14 6.91 5.63
C ARG A 50 9.75 6.45 4.25
N ARG A 51 9.45 5.17 4.13
CA ARG A 51 9.12 4.56 2.85
C ARG A 51 8.03 3.50 3.02
N LEU A 52 7.12 3.47 2.07
CA LEU A 52 6.08 2.46 1.94
C LEU A 52 6.13 1.91 0.52
N ASN A 53 6.06 0.61 0.37
CA ASN A 53 6.00 -0.02 -0.95
C ASN A 53 4.66 -0.74 -1.15
N LEU A 54 4.14 -0.67 -2.36
CA LEU A 54 2.96 -1.43 -2.77
C LEU A 54 3.37 -2.37 -3.91
N GLY A 55 3.09 -3.66 -3.74
CA GLY A 55 3.41 -4.65 -4.76
C GLY A 55 2.19 -5.44 -5.19
N ALA A 56 1.83 -5.36 -6.47
CA ALA A 56 0.74 -6.14 -7.03
C ALA A 56 1.18 -7.58 -7.24
N TRP A 57 0.31 -8.54 -6.93
CA TRP A 57 0.57 -9.94 -7.14
C TRP A 57 -0.71 -10.64 -7.56
N LYS A 58 -0.62 -11.93 -7.84
CA LYS A 58 -1.71 -12.70 -8.46
C LYS A 58 -3.07 -12.55 -7.77
N HIS A 59 -3.10 -12.40 -6.46
CA HIS A 59 -4.36 -12.37 -5.70
C HIS A 59 -4.67 -11.03 -5.04
N GLY A 60 -3.80 -10.04 -5.17
CA GLY A 60 -4.04 -8.76 -4.53
C GLY A 60 -2.84 -7.83 -4.54
N VAL A 61 -2.71 -7.05 -3.46
CA VAL A 61 -1.62 -6.10 -3.30
C VAL A 61 -0.97 -6.31 -1.93
N SER A 62 0.35 -6.38 -1.92
CA SER A 62 1.13 -6.45 -0.68
C SER A 62 1.56 -5.06 -0.25
N VAL A 63 1.54 -4.82 1.05
CA VAL A 63 1.97 -3.56 1.66
C VAL A 63 3.22 -3.83 2.49
N TYR A 64 4.30 -3.14 2.17
CA TYR A 64 5.58 -3.24 2.89
C TYR A 64 5.91 -1.89 3.51
N GLY A 65 6.54 -1.91 4.67
CA GLY A 65 6.96 -0.68 5.34
C GLY A 65 5.90 -0.06 6.24
N TRP A 66 4.79 -0.75 6.46
CA TRP A 66 3.79 -0.31 7.43
C TRP A 66 4.39 -0.37 8.86
N ARG A 67 3.82 0.43 9.77
CA ARG A 67 4.36 0.53 11.14
C ARG A 67 3.37 -0.02 12.14
N ALA A 68 3.84 -0.97 12.95
CA ALA A 68 3.01 -1.63 13.96
C ALA A 68 2.46 -0.64 15.01
N ASP A 69 3.23 0.40 15.31
CA ASP A 69 2.82 1.43 16.28
C ASP A 69 1.91 2.50 15.67
N ARG A 70 1.67 2.43 14.36
CA ARG A 70 0.88 3.44 13.64
C ARG A 70 -0.04 2.83 12.59
N ASP A 71 -0.45 1.59 12.79
CA ASP A 71 -1.32 0.91 11.84
C ASP A 71 -2.82 1.17 12.09
N GLY A 72 -3.14 1.96 13.10
CA GLY A 72 -4.53 2.24 13.44
C GLY A 72 -5.30 1.02 13.91
N GLY A 73 -4.61 -0.02 14.37
CA GLY A 73 -5.23 -1.27 14.80
C GLY A 73 -5.56 -2.22 13.66
N PHE A 74 -5.03 -1.98 12.47
CA PHE A 74 -5.34 -2.78 11.28
C PHE A 74 -5.01 -4.27 11.48
N VAL A 75 -3.80 -4.57 11.94
CA VAL A 75 -3.37 -5.96 12.10
C VAL A 75 -4.20 -6.67 13.17
N ALA A 76 -4.58 -5.96 14.23
CA ALA A 76 -5.41 -6.53 15.28
C ALA A 76 -6.80 -6.91 14.76
N ARG A 77 -7.36 -6.10 13.84
CA ARG A 77 -8.66 -6.37 13.24
C ARG A 77 -8.60 -7.40 12.11
N HIS A 78 -7.46 -7.48 11.43
CA HIS A 78 -7.28 -8.35 10.27
C HIS A 78 -6.02 -9.22 10.41
N PRO A 79 -5.94 -10.07 11.45
CA PRO A 79 -4.72 -10.83 11.71
C PRO A 79 -4.35 -11.79 10.58
N GLY A 80 -5.34 -12.28 9.84
CA GLY A 80 -5.10 -13.19 8.72
C GLY A 80 -4.43 -12.53 7.51
N LEU A 81 -4.37 -11.20 7.46
CA LEU A 81 -3.75 -10.49 6.36
C LEU A 81 -2.26 -10.19 6.62
N SER A 82 -1.82 -10.28 7.87
CA SER A 82 -0.42 -10.10 8.20
C SER A 82 0.35 -11.39 7.88
N SER A 83 1.44 -11.26 7.14
CA SER A 83 2.23 -12.39 6.70
C SER A 83 3.71 -12.06 6.88
N GLY A 84 4.44 -12.92 7.62
CA GLY A 84 5.85 -12.72 7.86
C GLY A 84 6.15 -11.41 8.60
N LYS A 85 7.37 -10.93 8.44
CA LYS A 85 7.80 -9.72 9.12
C LYS A 85 7.54 -8.49 8.25
N GLY A 86 6.54 -7.71 8.66
CA GLY A 86 6.29 -6.41 8.04
C GLY A 86 5.58 -6.46 6.69
N THR A 87 4.92 -7.56 6.36
CA THR A 87 4.13 -7.66 5.13
C THR A 87 2.65 -7.81 5.46
N ILE A 88 1.83 -6.98 4.84
CA ILE A 88 0.38 -7.16 4.85
C ILE A 88 -0.03 -7.48 3.42
N ARG A 89 -0.82 -8.55 3.24
CA ARG A 89 -1.33 -8.97 1.94
C ARG A 89 -2.83 -8.77 1.89
N ILE A 90 -3.27 -7.83 1.07
CA ILE A 90 -4.70 -7.55 0.89
C ILE A 90 -5.13 -8.23 -0.39
N ARG A 91 -5.96 -9.26 -0.27
CA ARG A 91 -6.52 -9.94 -1.43
C ARG A 91 -7.68 -9.13 -1.98
N VAL A 92 -7.87 -9.21 -3.30
CA VAL A 92 -9.01 -8.54 -3.94
C VAL A 92 -10.32 -8.94 -3.27
N LYS A 93 -10.47 -10.23 -2.92
CA LYS A 93 -11.70 -10.73 -2.29
C LYS A 93 -11.95 -10.16 -0.88
N ASP A 94 -10.91 -9.66 -0.21
CA ASP A 94 -11.02 -9.11 1.13
C ASP A 94 -11.20 -7.59 1.13
N ALA A 95 -10.93 -6.95 -0.01
CA ALA A 95 -10.88 -5.48 -0.09
C ALA A 95 -12.20 -4.80 0.27
N GLU A 96 -13.34 -5.42 -0.06
CA GLU A 96 -14.65 -4.85 0.23
C GLU A 96 -14.96 -4.76 1.72
N ARG A 97 -14.32 -5.62 2.53
CA ARG A 97 -14.52 -5.65 3.98
C ARG A 97 -13.60 -4.69 4.72
N ILE A 98 -12.75 -3.99 3.99
CA ILE A 98 -11.79 -3.05 4.56
C ILE A 98 -12.21 -1.65 4.16
N SER A 99 -12.46 -0.78 5.15
CA SER A 99 -12.88 0.59 4.87
C SER A 99 -11.71 1.45 4.42
N ASP A 100 -12.02 2.53 3.69
CA ASP A 100 -11.01 3.52 3.34
C ASP A 100 -10.39 4.15 4.57
N GLU A 101 -11.17 4.32 5.64
CA GLU A 101 -10.69 4.89 6.90
C GLU A 101 -9.59 4.01 7.51
N GLU A 102 -9.79 2.69 7.51
CA GLU A 102 -8.78 1.76 8.00
C GLU A 102 -7.51 1.83 7.15
N LEU A 103 -7.66 1.91 5.83
CA LEU A 103 -6.53 2.01 4.93
C LEU A 103 -5.79 3.33 5.09
N ARG A 104 -6.50 4.44 5.30
CA ARG A 104 -5.85 5.73 5.57
C ARG A 104 -4.99 5.66 6.81
N ALA A 105 -5.48 5.04 7.88
CA ALA A 105 -4.71 4.91 9.10
C ALA A 105 -3.46 4.06 8.89
N LEU A 106 -3.60 2.93 8.19
CA LEU A 106 -2.47 2.04 7.92
C LEU A 106 -1.43 2.68 7.01
N LEU A 107 -1.87 3.16 5.86
CA LEU A 107 -0.97 3.66 4.82
C LEU A 107 -0.42 5.04 5.18
N GLY A 108 -1.30 5.93 5.66
CA GLY A 108 -0.88 7.25 6.10
C GLY A 108 0.06 7.18 7.29
N GLY A 109 -0.24 6.31 8.25
CA GLY A 109 0.60 6.14 9.45
C GLY A 109 2.02 5.67 9.14
N ALA A 110 2.19 4.89 8.07
CA ALA A 110 3.51 4.40 7.69
C ALA A 110 4.48 5.52 7.33
N LEU A 111 3.96 6.64 6.83
CA LEU A 111 4.77 7.78 6.36
C LEU A 111 4.72 8.97 7.32
N GLU A 112 4.00 8.89 8.41
CA GLU A 112 3.96 9.95 9.42
C GLU A 112 5.29 10.07 10.16
N PRO A 113 5.68 11.29 10.53
CA PRO A 113 6.91 11.51 11.30
C PRO A 113 6.87 10.91 12.70
#